data_c8288cfa4aa55540c16a4946a1157d0e
#
_entry.id   c8288cfa4aa55540c16a4946a1157d0e
#
_cell.length_a   1.000
_cell.length_b   1.000
_cell.length_c   1.000
_cell.angle_alpha   90.00
_cell.angle_beta   90.00
_cell.angle_gamma   90.00
#
_symmetry.space_group_name_H-M   'P 1'
#
loop_
_entity.id
_entity.type
_entity.pdbx_description
1 polymer ?
#
loop_
_entity_poly.entity_id
_entity_poly.type
_entity_poly.pdbx_seq_one_letter_code
_entity_poly.pdbx_strand_id
1 'polypeptide(L)'
;MSAPISHWRELSADPNDPRVRQYLREQLRAARRGHIRETETFLKEFVRDQSVLDIGVVAHTIAQADDPRWRHNLIRDAASSVVGVDILAEPVMQLRARGYDIRVVDATSAADLGQRFSRIVIGDVIEHVDNPVALLRFAMRHLAPHGCVLCSTPNPFHLGSVWSVLREGTFIANAEHVSWITPTMILELAQRAGLRLSGYWTAPKTRGTLLRKVSVKALAFTGIWDCELFSRTFVYLLERDEHPDGLG
;
A
#
# COMPACT_ATOMS: atom_id res chain seq x y z
N MET A 1 10.94 32.20 -12.51
CA MET A 1 10.00 31.22 -11.97
C MET A 1 10.77 30.45 -10.90
N SER A 2 10.31 30.45 -9.63
CA SER A 2 10.93 29.67 -8.57
C SER A 2 10.79 28.18 -8.90
N ALA A 3 11.80 27.37 -8.57
CA ALA A 3 11.71 25.91 -8.70
C ALA A 3 10.49 25.38 -7.91
N PRO A 4 9.83 24.32 -8.39
CA PRO A 4 8.73 23.71 -7.64
C PRO A 4 9.24 23.21 -6.28
N ILE A 5 8.47 23.46 -5.22
CA ILE A 5 8.79 23.01 -3.86
C ILE A 5 8.73 21.47 -3.84
N SER A 6 9.84 20.84 -3.50
CA SER A 6 9.96 19.39 -3.48
C SER A 6 9.59 18.80 -2.11
N HIS A 7 9.77 19.56 -1.03
CA HIS A 7 9.51 19.14 0.34
C HIS A 7 8.94 20.26 1.21
N TRP A 8 8.03 19.93 2.11
CA TRP A 8 7.39 20.90 3.01
C TRP A 8 8.38 21.69 3.91
N ARG A 9 9.56 21.10 4.23
CA ARG A 9 10.60 21.78 5.01
C ARG A 9 11.21 23.00 4.30
N GLU A 10 11.06 23.10 3.00
CA GLU A 10 11.44 24.30 2.25
C GLU A 10 10.53 25.50 2.55
N LEU A 11 9.31 25.24 3.05
CA LEU A 11 8.33 26.26 3.40
C LEU A 11 8.49 26.76 4.83
N SER A 12 8.78 25.86 5.79
CA SER A 12 8.85 26.19 7.20
C SER A 12 9.57 25.11 7.99
N ALA A 13 10.28 25.53 9.03
CA ALA A 13 10.78 24.60 10.06
C ALA A 13 9.66 24.09 11.00
N ASP A 14 8.53 24.79 11.06
CA ASP A 14 7.36 24.39 11.85
C ASP A 14 6.41 23.51 10.99
N PRO A 15 6.23 22.23 11.31
CA PRO A 15 5.31 21.34 10.58
C PRO A 15 3.83 21.74 10.73
N ASN A 16 3.50 22.60 11.69
CA ASN A 16 2.14 23.13 11.92
C ASN A 16 1.85 24.45 11.19
N ASP A 17 2.83 25.03 10.50
CA ASP A 17 2.66 26.25 9.71
C ASP A 17 1.47 26.08 8.73
N PRO A 18 0.57 27.07 8.63
CA PRO A 18 -0.53 27.03 7.67
C PRO A 18 -0.11 26.77 6.22
N ARG A 19 1.07 27.27 5.81
CA ARG A 19 1.64 27.04 4.47
C ARG A 19 1.98 25.57 4.23
N VAL A 20 2.51 24.88 5.25
CA VAL A 20 2.78 23.43 5.20
C VAL A 20 1.47 22.65 5.07
N ARG A 21 0.45 23.01 5.85
CA ARG A 21 -0.88 22.38 5.74
C ARG A 21 -1.52 22.57 4.37
N GLN A 22 -1.36 23.75 3.79
CA GLN A 22 -1.86 24.03 2.44
C GLN A 22 -1.12 23.17 1.41
N TYR A 23 0.21 23.14 1.45
CA TYR A 23 1.05 22.32 0.58
C TYR A 23 0.65 20.84 0.65
N LEU A 24 0.57 20.25 1.84
CA LEU A 24 0.16 18.86 2.01
C LEU A 24 -1.22 18.58 1.41
N ARG A 25 -2.17 19.49 1.61
CA ARG A 25 -3.52 19.37 1.02
C ARG A 25 -3.48 19.38 -0.51
N GLU A 26 -2.65 20.24 -1.10
CA GLU A 26 -2.48 20.33 -2.55
C GLU A 26 -1.83 19.05 -3.10
N GLN A 27 -0.76 18.54 -2.46
CA GLN A 27 -0.12 17.30 -2.82
C GLN A 27 -1.10 16.11 -2.78
N LEU A 28 -1.86 15.98 -1.70
CA LEU A 28 -2.84 14.89 -1.55
C LEU A 28 -3.98 15.02 -2.57
N ARG A 29 -4.47 16.23 -2.87
CA ARG A 29 -5.48 16.44 -3.91
C ARG A 29 -4.96 16.07 -5.29
N ALA A 30 -3.72 16.44 -5.61
CA ALA A 30 -3.08 16.09 -6.88
C ALA A 30 -2.84 14.57 -7.02
N ALA A 31 -2.50 13.90 -5.93
CA ALA A 31 -2.26 12.45 -5.91
C ALA A 31 -3.55 11.63 -5.90
N ARG A 32 -4.69 12.18 -5.45
CA ARG A 32 -5.94 11.41 -5.34
C ARG A 32 -6.48 10.98 -6.70
N ARG A 33 -6.78 9.68 -6.84
CA ARG A 33 -7.26 9.05 -8.08
C ARG A 33 -8.70 8.53 -7.99
N GLY A 34 -9.33 8.58 -6.79
CA GLY A 34 -10.69 8.14 -6.55
C GLY A 34 -10.81 6.80 -5.82
N HIS A 35 -11.77 5.98 -6.23
CA HIS A 35 -12.12 4.72 -5.54
C HIS A 35 -11.97 3.51 -6.47
N ILE A 36 -11.23 2.50 -6.02
CA ILE A 36 -11.14 1.20 -6.69
C ILE A 36 -12.41 0.40 -6.39
N ARG A 37 -13.15 0.02 -7.42
CA ARG A 37 -14.39 -0.77 -7.26
C ARG A 37 -14.12 -2.27 -7.20
N GLU A 38 -13.23 -2.75 -8.06
CA GLU A 38 -12.90 -4.17 -8.24
C GLU A 38 -11.38 -4.35 -8.02
N THR A 39 -11.00 -4.67 -6.78
CA THR A 39 -9.60 -4.75 -6.36
C THR A 39 -8.81 -5.84 -7.10
N GLU A 40 -9.45 -6.97 -7.41
CA GLU A 40 -8.81 -8.08 -8.14
C GLU A 40 -8.49 -7.67 -9.59
N THR A 41 -9.43 -7.04 -10.27
CA THR A 41 -9.23 -6.51 -11.64
C THR A 41 -8.15 -5.45 -11.65
N PHE A 42 -8.21 -4.49 -10.73
CA PHE A 42 -7.20 -3.43 -10.60
C PHE A 42 -5.79 -4.00 -10.39
N LEU A 43 -5.66 -4.99 -9.49
CA LEU A 43 -4.36 -5.64 -9.23
C LEU A 43 -3.85 -6.36 -10.48
N LYS A 44 -4.70 -7.16 -11.15
CA LYS A 44 -4.32 -7.88 -12.38
C LYS A 44 -3.89 -6.92 -13.50
N GLU A 45 -4.58 -5.79 -13.67
CA GLU A 45 -4.20 -4.76 -14.64
C GLU A 45 -2.87 -4.10 -14.27
N PHE A 46 -2.65 -3.80 -13.00
CA PHE A 46 -1.40 -3.19 -12.53
C PHE A 46 -0.17 -4.07 -12.76
N VAL A 47 -0.32 -5.39 -12.64
CA VAL A 47 0.80 -6.36 -12.76
C VAL A 47 0.87 -7.05 -14.12
N ARG A 48 -0.06 -6.79 -15.04
CA ARG A 48 -0.16 -7.47 -16.34
C ARG A 48 1.15 -7.35 -17.12
N ASP A 49 1.68 -8.51 -17.50
CA ASP A 49 2.91 -8.67 -18.28
C ASP A 49 4.16 -8.01 -17.64
N GLN A 50 4.15 -7.81 -16.32
CA GLN A 50 5.24 -7.19 -15.57
C GLN A 50 6.06 -8.22 -14.79
N SER A 51 7.33 -7.89 -14.49
CA SER A 51 8.11 -8.58 -13.46
C SER A 51 7.71 -8.05 -12.08
N VAL A 52 7.28 -8.93 -11.19
CA VAL A 52 6.65 -8.52 -9.92
C VAL A 52 7.39 -9.07 -8.70
N LEU A 53 7.61 -8.22 -7.70
CA LEU A 53 7.94 -8.62 -6.34
C LEU A 53 6.70 -8.48 -5.46
N ASP A 54 6.24 -9.57 -4.85
CA ASP A 54 5.12 -9.58 -3.91
C ASP A 54 5.65 -9.71 -2.48
N ILE A 55 5.47 -8.68 -1.65
CA ILE A 55 5.99 -8.61 -0.27
C ILE A 55 4.87 -8.95 0.72
N GLY A 56 5.16 -9.84 1.68
CA GLY A 56 4.19 -10.32 2.66
C GLY A 56 3.18 -11.28 2.02
N VAL A 57 3.69 -12.35 1.42
CA VAL A 57 2.87 -13.29 0.67
C VAL A 57 1.97 -14.11 1.58
N VAL A 58 2.48 -14.50 2.76
CA VAL A 58 1.80 -15.41 3.69
C VAL A 58 0.92 -14.62 4.66
N ALA A 59 -0.36 -14.97 4.75
CA ALA A 59 -1.24 -14.44 5.77
C ALA A 59 -1.45 -15.52 6.87
N HIS A 60 -0.45 -15.72 7.71
CA HIS A 60 -0.39 -16.65 8.87
C HIS A 60 -0.44 -18.14 8.50
N THR A 61 -1.12 -18.54 7.42
CA THR A 61 -1.25 -19.96 7.02
C THR A 61 -1.16 -20.12 5.51
N ILE A 62 -0.84 -21.33 5.05
CA ILE A 62 -0.81 -21.68 3.62
C ILE A 62 -2.19 -22.00 3.04
N ALA A 63 -3.25 -22.06 3.86
CA ALA A 63 -4.61 -22.42 3.42
C ALA A 63 -5.14 -21.48 2.31
N GLN A 64 -4.63 -20.27 2.23
CA GLN A 64 -5.01 -19.32 1.18
C GLN A 64 -4.45 -19.68 -0.20
N ALA A 65 -3.39 -20.48 -0.29
CA ALA A 65 -2.80 -20.84 -1.58
C ALA A 65 -3.77 -21.64 -2.48
N ASP A 66 -4.77 -22.28 -1.88
CA ASP A 66 -5.80 -23.05 -2.59
C ASP A 66 -6.96 -22.14 -3.09
N ASP A 67 -7.02 -20.87 -2.65
CA ASP A 67 -8.01 -19.89 -3.17
C ASP A 67 -7.44 -19.21 -4.43
N PRO A 68 -8.07 -19.34 -5.60
CA PRO A 68 -7.63 -18.67 -6.82
C PRO A 68 -7.64 -17.13 -6.69
N ARG A 69 -8.37 -16.58 -5.70
CA ARG A 69 -8.39 -15.14 -5.39
C ARG A 69 -7.33 -14.73 -4.36
N TRP A 70 -6.46 -15.64 -3.94
CA TRP A 70 -5.30 -15.27 -3.15
C TRP A 70 -4.41 -14.31 -3.95
N ARG A 71 -4.00 -13.20 -3.32
CA ARG A 71 -3.27 -12.12 -3.99
C ARG A 71 -2.10 -12.64 -4.84
N HIS A 72 -1.28 -13.53 -4.30
CA HIS A 72 -0.13 -14.08 -5.02
C HIS A 72 -0.54 -14.90 -6.26
N ASN A 73 -1.64 -15.65 -6.21
CA ASN A 73 -2.19 -16.35 -7.38
C ASN A 73 -2.68 -15.35 -8.43
N LEU A 74 -3.41 -14.29 -8.03
CA LEU A 74 -3.86 -13.24 -8.96
C LEU A 74 -2.69 -12.56 -9.67
N ILE A 75 -1.58 -12.32 -8.95
CA ILE A 75 -0.36 -11.76 -9.50
C ILE A 75 0.30 -12.75 -10.46
N ARG A 76 0.48 -14.00 -10.04
CA ARG A 76 1.11 -15.07 -10.85
C ARG A 76 0.37 -15.29 -12.16
N ASP A 77 -0.95 -15.21 -12.15
CA ASP A 77 -1.78 -15.44 -13.34
C ASP A 77 -1.70 -14.29 -14.36
N ALA A 78 -1.33 -13.07 -13.93
CA ALA A 78 -1.35 -11.87 -14.77
C ALA A 78 0.05 -11.35 -15.12
N ALA A 79 1.05 -11.57 -14.27
CA ALA A 79 2.41 -11.09 -14.43
C ALA A 79 3.22 -11.96 -15.40
N SER A 80 4.28 -11.39 -16.00
CA SER A 80 5.26 -12.17 -16.77
C SER A 80 6.15 -13.04 -15.87
N SER A 81 6.43 -12.57 -14.66
CA SER A 81 7.13 -13.31 -13.60
C SER A 81 6.79 -12.74 -12.25
N VAL A 82 6.82 -13.59 -11.21
CA VAL A 82 6.61 -13.16 -9.83
C VAL A 82 7.58 -13.85 -8.89
N VAL A 83 8.16 -13.08 -7.98
CA VAL A 83 8.89 -13.56 -6.80
C VAL A 83 8.14 -13.08 -5.57
N GLY A 84 7.88 -13.98 -4.63
CA GLY A 84 7.32 -13.66 -3.34
C GLY A 84 8.39 -13.55 -2.26
N VAL A 85 8.18 -12.71 -1.24
CA VAL A 85 8.99 -12.70 -0.03
C VAL A 85 8.11 -12.65 1.21
N ASP A 86 8.54 -13.38 2.26
CA ASP A 86 7.90 -13.39 3.56
C ASP A 86 8.91 -13.76 4.65
N ILE A 87 8.66 -13.38 5.91
CA ILE A 87 9.50 -13.72 7.05
C ILE A 87 9.20 -15.11 7.63
N LEU A 88 8.02 -15.66 7.31
CA LEU A 88 7.53 -16.92 7.89
C LEU A 88 8.17 -18.13 7.19
N ALA A 89 9.27 -18.65 7.74
CA ALA A 89 10.08 -19.69 7.10
C ALA A 89 9.31 -20.97 6.77
N GLU A 90 8.54 -21.52 7.71
CA GLU A 90 7.83 -22.78 7.52
C GLU A 90 6.76 -22.72 6.41
N PRO A 91 5.81 -21.74 6.42
CA PRO A 91 4.87 -21.55 5.32
C PRO A 91 5.53 -21.33 3.97
N VAL A 92 6.62 -20.54 3.92
CA VAL A 92 7.37 -20.30 2.69
C VAL A 92 7.96 -21.60 2.14
N MET A 93 8.56 -22.45 2.98
CA MET A 93 9.08 -23.74 2.55
C MET A 93 7.97 -24.66 2.00
N GLN A 94 6.80 -24.68 2.62
CA GLN A 94 5.64 -25.45 2.14
C GLN A 94 5.14 -24.93 0.78
N LEU A 95 5.09 -23.61 0.57
CA LEU A 95 4.70 -23.02 -0.71
C LEU A 95 5.73 -23.28 -1.81
N ARG A 96 7.03 -23.23 -1.47
CA ARG A 96 8.09 -23.62 -2.42
C ARG A 96 7.96 -25.08 -2.86
N ALA A 97 7.63 -25.97 -1.94
CA ALA A 97 7.37 -27.39 -2.27
C ALA A 97 6.17 -27.58 -3.22
N ARG A 98 5.24 -26.59 -3.27
CA ARG A 98 4.12 -26.52 -4.23
C ARG A 98 4.47 -25.81 -5.54
N GLY A 99 5.75 -25.42 -5.75
CA GLY A 99 6.23 -24.80 -6.98
C GLY A 99 6.11 -23.27 -7.05
N TYR A 100 5.90 -22.59 -5.93
CA TYR A 100 5.93 -21.11 -5.87
C TYR A 100 7.38 -20.61 -5.72
N ASP A 101 7.74 -19.55 -6.45
CA ASP A 101 9.01 -18.81 -6.22
C ASP A 101 8.82 -17.82 -5.07
N ILE A 102 8.91 -18.30 -3.85
CA ILE A 102 8.80 -17.50 -2.64
C ILE A 102 10.05 -17.72 -1.79
N ARG A 103 10.59 -16.61 -1.23
CA ARG A 103 11.85 -16.63 -0.45
C ARG A 103 11.61 -16.18 0.98
N VAL A 104 12.34 -16.76 1.92
CA VAL A 104 12.34 -16.30 3.31
C VAL A 104 13.23 -15.06 3.40
N VAL A 105 12.63 -13.89 3.52
CA VAL A 105 13.34 -12.61 3.57
C VAL A 105 12.60 -11.63 4.47
N ASP A 106 13.32 -11.01 5.38
CA ASP A 106 12.84 -9.83 6.08
C ASP A 106 12.97 -8.59 5.17
N ALA A 107 11.83 -8.10 4.70
CA ALA A 107 11.74 -6.93 3.84
C ALA A 107 12.04 -5.60 4.56
N THR A 108 12.36 -5.61 5.85
CA THR A 108 12.89 -4.44 6.58
C THR A 108 14.41 -4.44 6.67
N SER A 109 15.05 -5.54 6.24
CA SER A 109 16.50 -5.73 6.31
C SER A 109 17.25 -5.09 5.12
N ALA A 110 18.59 -5.21 5.14
CA ALA A 110 19.46 -4.81 4.05
C ALA A 110 19.60 -5.88 2.94
N ALA A 111 18.84 -6.96 2.99
CA ALA A 111 18.90 -8.04 2.01
C ALA A 111 18.73 -7.54 0.57
N ASP A 112 19.49 -8.11 -0.36
CA ASP A 112 19.36 -7.89 -1.79
C ASP A 112 18.99 -9.22 -2.47
N LEU A 113 17.92 -9.20 -3.26
CA LEU A 113 17.45 -10.37 -4.03
C LEU A 113 18.27 -10.60 -5.31
N GLY A 114 19.19 -9.70 -5.64
CA GLY A 114 20.03 -9.77 -6.85
C GLY A 114 19.28 -9.44 -8.15
N GLN A 115 18.06 -8.91 -8.06
CA GLN A 115 17.24 -8.57 -9.22
C GLN A 115 16.34 -7.35 -8.94
N ARG A 116 15.83 -6.75 -10.00
CA ARG A 116 14.95 -5.59 -9.96
C ARG A 116 13.62 -5.93 -10.64
N PHE A 117 12.54 -5.31 -10.17
CA PHE A 117 11.18 -5.58 -10.61
C PHE A 117 10.53 -4.31 -11.13
N SER A 118 9.76 -4.44 -12.21
CA SER A 118 8.98 -3.31 -12.74
C SER A 118 7.76 -2.97 -11.87
N ARG A 119 7.27 -3.93 -11.09
CA ARG A 119 6.19 -3.72 -10.12
C ARG A 119 6.55 -4.38 -8.78
N ILE A 120 6.25 -3.67 -7.71
CA ILE A 120 6.34 -4.22 -6.35
C ILE A 120 4.98 -4.06 -5.70
N VAL A 121 4.49 -5.13 -5.07
CA VAL A 121 3.21 -5.13 -4.35
C VAL A 121 3.49 -5.35 -2.87
N ILE A 122 3.00 -4.44 -2.04
CA ILE A 122 3.03 -4.51 -0.57
C ILE A 122 1.56 -4.49 -0.12
N GLY A 123 1.02 -5.65 0.21
CA GLY A 123 -0.41 -5.75 0.52
C GLY A 123 -0.67 -6.01 1.99
N ASP A 124 -1.11 -4.98 2.71
CA ASP A 124 -1.43 -5.04 4.15
C ASP A 124 -0.25 -5.61 4.98
N VAL A 125 0.93 -5.02 4.79
CA VAL A 125 2.19 -5.37 5.48
C VAL A 125 2.77 -4.17 6.22
N ILE A 126 2.66 -2.97 5.65
CA ILE A 126 3.33 -1.77 6.16
C ILE A 126 2.87 -1.39 7.57
N GLU A 127 1.65 -1.75 7.95
CA GLU A 127 1.10 -1.55 9.29
C GLU A 127 1.63 -2.54 10.34
N HIS A 128 2.24 -3.65 9.92
CA HIS A 128 2.77 -4.71 10.77
C HIS A 128 4.26 -4.56 11.08
N VAL A 129 4.97 -3.67 10.39
CA VAL A 129 6.43 -3.52 10.55
C VAL A 129 6.78 -2.38 11.51
N ASP A 130 7.78 -2.59 12.36
CA ASP A 130 8.28 -1.57 13.29
C ASP A 130 8.93 -0.39 12.56
N ASN A 131 9.49 -0.63 11.37
CA ASN A 131 10.13 0.40 10.56
C ASN A 131 9.58 0.45 9.13
N PRO A 132 8.49 1.19 8.89
CA PRO A 132 7.90 1.36 7.55
C PRO A 132 8.87 1.96 6.52
N VAL A 133 9.79 2.84 6.94
CA VAL A 133 10.80 3.42 6.03
C VAL A 133 11.78 2.35 5.57
N ALA A 134 12.18 1.41 6.42
CA ALA A 134 13.07 0.32 6.03
C ALA A 134 12.40 -0.60 4.98
N LEU A 135 11.10 -0.92 5.16
CA LEU A 135 10.32 -1.66 4.18
C LEU A 135 10.26 -0.93 2.82
N LEU A 136 9.97 0.37 2.83
CA LEU A 136 9.92 1.15 1.59
C LEU A 136 11.31 1.29 0.94
N ARG A 137 12.39 1.39 1.72
CA ARG A 137 13.77 1.37 1.20
C ARG A 137 14.13 0.02 0.59
N PHE A 138 13.67 -1.08 1.18
CA PHE A 138 13.82 -2.40 0.57
C PHE A 138 13.10 -2.45 -0.79
N ALA A 139 11.86 -2.00 -0.86
CA ALA A 139 11.13 -1.91 -2.11
C ALA A 139 11.88 -1.02 -3.14
N MET A 140 12.34 0.16 -2.74
CA MET A 140 13.07 1.09 -3.61
C MET A 140 14.35 0.47 -4.18
N ARG A 141 15.13 -0.30 -3.38
CA ARG A 141 16.32 -1.00 -3.85
C ARG A 141 16.03 -2.05 -4.93
N HIS A 142 14.87 -2.71 -4.83
CA HIS A 142 14.45 -3.75 -5.78
C HIS A 142 13.60 -3.22 -6.93
N LEU A 143 13.31 -1.91 -6.97
CA LEU A 143 12.53 -1.28 -8.02
C LEU A 143 13.40 -1.04 -9.26
N ALA A 144 12.95 -1.51 -10.43
CA ALA A 144 13.57 -1.20 -11.71
C ALA A 144 13.44 0.31 -12.05
N PRO A 145 14.24 0.85 -12.96
CA PRO A 145 13.98 2.17 -13.54
C PRO A 145 12.55 2.24 -14.09
N HIS A 146 11.84 3.35 -13.82
CA HIS A 146 10.43 3.55 -14.19
C HIS A 146 9.44 2.52 -13.61
N GLY A 147 9.86 1.73 -12.62
CA GLY A 147 8.99 0.84 -11.88
C GLY A 147 8.10 1.57 -10.87
N CYS A 148 7.08 0.88 -10.37
CA CYS A 148 6.15 1.41 -9.38
C CYS A 148 5.94 0.43 -8.22
N VAL A 149 5.70 0.96 -7.03
CA VAL A 149 5.29 0.21 -5.84
C VAL A 149 3.81 0.46 -5.58
N LEU A 150 3.02 -0.59 -5.46
CA LEU A 150 1.64 -0.54 -5.01
C LEU A 150 1.59 -1.00 -3.55
N CYS A 151 1.20 -0.12 -2.64
CA CYS A 151 1.15 -0.40 -1.21
C CYS A 151 -0.28 -0.25 -0.69
N SER A 152 -0.87 -1.29 -0.12
CA SER A 152 -2.17 -1.21 0.55
C SER A 152 -2.03 -1.29 2.07
N THR A 153 -2.96 -0.64 2.78
CA THR A 153 -3.04 -0.63 4.24
C THR A 153 -4.46 -0.29 4.70
N PRO A 154 -4.91 -0.76 5.87
CA PRO A 154 -6.22 -0.42 6.40
C PRO A 154 -6.40 1.08 6.66
N ASN A 155 -7.62 1.55 6.43
CA ASN A 155 -8.03 2.92 6.77
C ASN A 155 -8.60 2.98 8.18
N PRO A 156 -7.94 3.62 9.15
CA PRO A 156 -8.42 3.72 10.53
C PRO A 156 -9.68 4.58 10.65
N PHE A 157 -9.90 5.51 9.71
CA PHE A 157 -11.02 6.45 9.72
C PHE A 157 -12.28 5.90 9.05
N HIS A 158 -12.30 4.61 8.67
CA HIS A 158 -13.50 4.00 8.11
C HIS A 158 -14.68 4.16 9.07
N LEU A 159 -15.85 4.53 8.55
CA LEU A 159 -17.04 4.82 9.34
C LEU A 159 -17.41 3.69 10.34
N GLY A 160 -17.20 2.42 9.96
CA GLY A 160 -17.40 1.28 10.86
C GLY A 160 -16.44 1.28 12.05
N SER A 161 -15.19 1.71 11.86
CA SER A 161 -14.21 1.86 12.94
C SER A 161 -14.59 3.02 13.85
N VAL A 162 -14.96 4.17 13.27
CA VAL A 162 -15.44 5.34 14.02
C VAL A 162 -16.68 5.00 14.83
N TRP A 163 -17.64 4.27 14.25
CA TRP A 163 -18.84 3.83 14.93
C TRP A 163 -18.53 2.87 16.09
N SER A 164 -17.57 1.96 15.92
CA SER A 164 -17.12 1.07 17.01
C SER A 164 -16.56 1.87 18.19
N VAL A 165 -15.74 2.91 17.92
CA VAL A 165 -15.24 3.82 18.96
C VAL A 165 -16.37 4.51 19.72
N LEU A 166 -17.36 5.03 18.98
CA LEU A 166 -18.50 5.72 19.61
C LEU A 166 -19.34 4.78 20.50
N ARG A 167 -19.46 3.50 20.11
CA ARG A 167 -20.24 2.51 20.84
C ARG A 167 -19.48 1.92 22.03
N GLU A 168 -18.18 1.67 21.86
CA GLU A 168 -17.36 0.91 22.81
C GLU A 168 -16.44 1.82 23.66
N GLY A 169 -16.38 3.12 23.32
CA GLY A 169 -15.54 4.09 24.01
C GLY A 169 -14.04 3.96 23.72
N THR A 170 -13.65 2.96 22.87
CA THR A 170 -12.24 2.73 22.54
C THR A 170 -12.10 2.15 21.14
N PHE A 171 -10.92 2.33 20.53
CA PHE A 171 -10.58 1.76 19.23
C PHE A 171 -9.88 0.41 19.42
N ILE A 172 -10.53 -0.64 18.92
CA ILE A 172 -9.97 -1.99 18.92
C ILE A 172 -9.51 -2.31 17.50
N ALA A 173 -8.20 -2.41 17.32
CA ALA A 173 -7.56 -2.78 16.07
C ALA A 173 -7.17 -4.26 16.04
N ASN A 174 -6.60 -4.73 14.91
CA ASN A 174 -5.86 -5.98 14.87
C ASN A 174 -4.66 -5.87 15.83
N ALA A 175 -4.46 -6.87 16.69
CA ALA A 175 -3.41 -6.87 17.70
C ALA A 175 -1.98 -6.81 17.12
N GLU A 176 -1.80 -7.16 15.87
CA GLU A 176 -0.52 -7.12 15.15
C GLU A 176 -0.25 -5.79 14.44
N HIS A 177 -1.21 -4.87 14.42
CA HIS A 177 -0.99 -3.56 13.83
C HIS A 177 -0.23 -2.66 14.80
N VAL A 178 0.97 -2.29 14.43
CA VAL A 178 1.84 -1.38 15.22
C VAL A 178 1.80 0.06 14.71
N SER A 179 1.24 0.28 13.51
CA SER A 179 1.12 1.62 12.92
C SER A 179 -0.12 1.78 12.04
N TRP A 180 -0.46 3.03 11.71
CA TRP A 180 -1.50 3.41 10.76
C TRP A 180 -0.90 4.33 9.72
N ILE A 181 -0.99 3.96 8.44
CA ILE A 181 -0.37 4.74 7.38
C ILE A 181 -1.44 5.50 6.61
N THR A 182 -1.68 6.75 7.03
CA THR A 182 -2.61 7.66 6.38
C THR A 182 -2.00 8.30 5.11
N PRO A 183 -2.81 8.92 4.23
CA PRO A 183 -2.28 9.60 3.04
C PRO A 183 -1.22 10.68 3.36
N THR A 184 -1.33 11.39 4.47
CA THR A 184 -0.30 12.37 4.89
C THR A 184 0.98 11.66 5.34
N MET A 185 0.85 10.54 6.06
CA MET A 185 2.03 9.80 6.55
C MET A 185 2.81 9.16 5.39
N ILE A 186 2.12 8.59 4.39
CA ILE A 186 2.81 7.98 3.27
C ILE A 186 3.60 8.99 2.43
N LEU A 187 3.18 10.26 2.34
CA LEU A 187 3.96 11.32 1.72
C LEU A 187 5.35 11.43 2.37
N GLU A 188 5.40 11.55 3.69
CA GLU A 188 6.66 11.70 4.43
C GLU A 188 7.49 10.39 4.41
N LEU A 189 6.86 9.23 4.62
CA LEU A 189 7.55 7.93 4.64
C LEU A 189 8.17 7.60 3.28
N ALA A 190 7.46 7.88 2.19
CA ALA A 190 7.95 7.66 0.84
C ALA A 190 9.19 8.52 0.56
N GLN A 191 9.15 9.81 0.86
CA GLN A 191 10.31 10.70 0.67
C GLN A 191 11.53 10.25 1.46
N ARG A 192 11.36 9.84 2.73
CA ARG A 192 12.46 9.27 3.55
C ARG A 192 13.04 7.99 2.96
N ALA A 193 12.30 7.31 2.11
CA ALA A 193 12.75 6.09 1.42
C ALA A 193 13.28 6.34 0.01
N GLY A 194 13.33 7.58 -0.48
CA GLY A 194 13.70 7.92 -1.85
C GLY A 194 12.60 7.62 -2.87
N LEU A 195 11.35 7.63 -2.41
CA LEU A 195 10.14 7.43 -3.22
C LEU A 195 9.27 8.68 -3.13
N ARG A 196 8.36 8.86 -4.11
CA ARG A 196 7.29 9.87 -4.10
C ARG A 196 5.93 9.22 -4.26
N LEU A 197 4.90 9.84 -3.67
CA LEU A 197 3.52 9.44 -3.89
C LEU A 197 3.03 9.98 -5.23
N SER A 198 2.83 9.11 -6.22
CA SER A 198 2.33 9.49 -7.55
C SER A 198 0.82 9.35 -7.68
N GLY A 199 0.21 8.53 -6.83
CA GLY A 199 -1.24 8.39 -6.78
C GLY A 199 -1.73 7.64 -5.56
N TYR A 200 -2.99 7.88 -5.17
CA TYR A 200 -3.65 7.02 -4.20
C TYR A 200 -5.15 6.88 -4.46
N TRP A 201 -5.66 5.75 -4.05
CA TRP A 201 -7.06 5.37 -4.11
C TRP A 201 -7.56 4.96 -2.74
N THR A 202 -8.87 4.97 -2.61
CA THR A 202 -9.56 4.22 -1.58
C THR A 202 -10.13 2.93 -2.17
N ALA A 203 -10.26 1.87 -1.35
CA ALA A 203 -10.76 0.59 -1.82
C ALA A 203 -11.70 -0.07 -0.79
N PRO A 204 -12.64 -0.93 -1.22
CA PRO A 204 -13.40 -1.77 -0.31
C PRO A 204 -12.50 -2.86 0.26
N LYS A 205 -12.83 -3.44 1.40
CA LYS A 205 -12.19 -4.68 1.83
C LYS A 205 -12.54 -5.80 0.85
N THR A 206 -11.58 -6.59 0.43
CA THR A 206 -11.66 -7.61 -0.63
C THR A 206 -12.76 -8.66 -0.40
N ARG A 207 -13.27 -8.81 0.84
CA ARG A 207 -14.36 -9.74 1.17
C ARG A 207 -15.60 -8.99 1.64
N GLY A 208 -16.53 -8.72 0.72
CA GLY A 208 -17.84 -8.12 1.03
C GLY A 208 -19.01 -9.01 0.61
N THR A 209 -20.03 -9.19 1.47
CA THR A 209 -21.25 -9.95 1.19
C THR A 209 -22.14 -9.23 0.18
N LEU A 210 -22.94 -10.00 -0.58
CA LEU A 210 -23.82 -9.55 -1.67
C LEU A 210 -24.80 -8.42 -1.25
N LEU A 211 -25.31 -8.45 -0.02
CA LEU A 211 -26.21 -7.42 0.55
C LEU A 211 -25.58 -6.02 0.60
N ARG A 212 -24.26 -5.95 0.76
CA ARG A 212 -23.49 -4.69 0.80
C ARG A 212 -23.33 -4.06 -0.59
N LYS A 213 -23.41 -4.87 -1.67
CA LYS A 213 -23.32 -4.37 -3.05
C LYS A 213 -24.53 -3.53 -3.47
N VAL A 214 -25.71 -3.76 -2.88
CA VAL A 214 -26.95 -3.06 -3.24
C VAL A 214 -27.05 -1.69 -2.57
N SER A 215 -26.77 -1.58 -1.28
CA SER A 215 -26.75 -0.30 -0.55
C SER A 215 -25.65 0.64 -1.06
N VAL A 216 -24.52 0.07 -1.49
CA VAL A 216 -23.40 0.79 -2.09
C VAL A 216 -23.79 1.43 -3.43
N LYS A 217 -24.56 0.74 -4.29
CA LYS A 217 -24.99 1.31 -5.57
C LYS A 217 -25.92 2.52 -5.44
N ALA A 218 -26.78 2.55 -4.43
CA ALA A 218 -27.75 3.64 -4.24
C ALA A 218 -27.08 4.95 -3.78
N LEU A 219 -26.03 4.89 -2.94
CA LEU A 219 -25.25 6.06 -2.50
C LEU A 219 -24.21 6.53 -3.53
N ALA A 220 -23.80 5.69 -4.48
CA ALA A 220 -22.84 6.04 -5.53
C ALA A 220 -23.30 7.22 -6.41
N PHE A 221 -24.60 7.47 -6.47
CA PHE A 221 -25.21 8.60 -7.20
C PHE A 221 -24.94 9.97 -6.54
N THR A 222 -24.53 10.01 -5.27
CA THR A 222 -24.38 11.25 -4.50
C THR A 222 -22.96 11.85 -4.48
N GLY A 223 -21.97 11.21 -5.13
CA GLY A 223 -20.56 11.63 -5.05
C GLY A 223 -19.90 11.44 -3.68
N ILE A 224 -20.67 11.03 -2.66
CA ILE A 224 -20.18 10.84 -1.28
C ILE A 224 -19.20 9.65 -1.18
N TRP A 225 -19.20 8.76 -2.17
CA TRP A 225 -18.34 7.57 -2.21
C TRP A 225 -16.84 7.86 -2.30
N ASP A 226 -16.48 9.04 -2.77
CA ASP A 226 -15.08 9.46 -2.79
C ASP A 226 -14.59 9.93 -1.42
N CYS A 227 -15.45 9.92 -0.40
CA CYS A 227 -15.02 10.20 0.96
C CYS A 227 -14.28 9.00 1.56
N GLU A 228 -13.12 9.22 2.13
CA GLU A 228 -12.27 8.21 2.76
C GLU A 228 -13.00 7.43 3.87
N LEU A 229 -13.99 8.05 4.54
CA LEU A 229 -14.79 7.43 5.61
C LEU A 229 -15.56 6.17 5.16
N PHE A 230 -15.88 6.05 3.87
CA PHE A 230 -16.63 4.90 3.37
C PHE A 230 -15.76 3.75 2.88
N SER A 231 -14.45 3.94 2.86
CA SER A 231 -13.49 2.96 2.33
C SER A 231 -12.64 2.35 3.44
N ARG A 232 -12.43 1.04 3.39
CA ARG A 232 -11.70 0.32 4.43
C ARG A 232 -10.19 0.28 4.22
N THR A 233 -9.73 0.58 3.01
CA THR A 233 -8.33 0.41 2.61
C THR A 233 -7.88 1.63 1.84
N PHE A 234 -6.67 2.09 2.11
CA PHE A 234 -5.90 2.97 1.25
C PHE A 234 -5.01 2.14 0.33
N VAL A 235 -4.86 2.58 -0.91
CA VAL A 235 -3.94 1.99 -1.88
C VAL A 235 -3.08 3.11 -2.45
N TYR A 236 -1.77 3.03 -2.23
CA TYR A 236 -0.78 4.03 -2.62
C TYR A 236 0.04 3.54 -3.80
N LEU A 237 0.26 4.41 -4.78
CA LEU A 237 1.21 4.21 -5.86
C LEU A 237 2.45 5.08 -5.59
N LEU A 238 3.60 4.42 -5.45
CA LEU A 238 4.86 5.09 -5.19
C LEU A 238 5.80 4.84 -6.36
N GLU A 239 6.59 5.86 -6.71
CA GLU A 239 7.60 5.85 -7.76
C GLU A 239 8.92 6.37 -7.20
N ARG A 240 10.02 6.13 -7.90
CA ARG A 240 11.30 6.76 -7.53
C ARG A 240 11.14 8.27 -7.50
N ASP A 241 11.72 8.89 -6.49
CA ASP A 241 11.91 10.32 -6.50
C ASP A 241 13.11 10.63 -7.40
N GLU A 242 12.89 11.41 -8.46
CA GLU A 242 13.95 11.85 -9.38
C GLU A 242 14.78 13.00 -8.82
N HIS A 243 14.33 13.58 -7.68
CA HIS A 243 14.99 14.69 -7.00
C HIS A 243 15.24 14.36 -5.52
N PRO A 244 16.11 13.37 -5.20
CA PRO A 244 16.29 12.91 -3.81
C PRO A 244 17.05 13.89 -2.89
N ASP A 245 17.47 15.04 -3.36
CA ASP A 245 18.42 15.94 -2.68
C ASP A 245 17.81 16.80 -1.53
N GLY A 246 16.62 16.46 -1.06
CA GLY A 246 15.91 17.23 -0.01
C GLY A 246 16.17 16.81 1.45
N LEU A 247 16.89 15.72 1.72
CA LEU A 247 17.09 15.19 3.09
C LEU A 247 18.56 14.77 3.30
N GLY A 248 19.46 15.74 3.39
CA GLY A 248 20.80 15.61 3.99
C GLY A 248 20.74 15.93 5.48
#